data_9ffe5740c34b24a479e58680c29317fe
#
_entry.id   9ffe5740c34b24a479e58680c29317fe
#
_cell.length_a   1.000
_cell.length_b   1.000
_cell.length_c   1.000
_cell.angle_alpha   90.00
_cell.angle_beta   90.00
_cell.angle_gamma   90.00
#
_symmetry.space_group_name_H-M   'P 1'
#
loop_
_entity.id
_entity.type
_entity.pdbx_description
1 polymer ?
#
loop_
_entity_poly.entity_id
_entity_poly.type
_entity_poly.pdbx_seq_one_letter_code
_entity_poly.pdbx_strand_id
1 'polypeptide(L)'
;MENNLSIVKETHKELPNNIEAEQSVIGSILVTNEIFDEVNTIISNINFHDPMHQKIFDAIENMIYKGMLANPITLKNYFENEKDELNIPEYLVKITKFSTSVRQAIEYSKIIYDMYVRRELIKISEKIIDDAKENNLESNGQN
;
A
#
# COMPACT_ATOMS: atom_id res chain seq x y z
N MET A 1 29.48 17.79 -1.09
CA MET A 1 29.40 17.12 0.22
C MET A 1 28.04 17.28 0.89
N GLU A 2 27.49 18.45 0.95
CA GLU A 2 26.15 18.68 1.50
C GLU A 2 25.07 17.91 0.72
N ASN A 3 25.20 17.85 -0.62
CA ASN A 3 24.27 17.13 -1.47
C ASN A 3 24.27 15.62 -1.23
N ASN A 4 25.43 15.03 -0.89
CA ASN A 4 25.51 13.61 -0.60
C ASN A 4 24.81 13.23 0.71
N LEU A 5 24.90 14.10 1.72
CA LEU A 5 24.21 13.91 2.99
C LEU A 5 22.69 14.02 2.84
N SER A 6 22.23 14.96 2.01
CA SER A 6 20.80 15.11 1.70
C SER A 6 20.25 13.90 0.98
N ILE A 7 20.99 13.37 0.00
CA ILE A 7 20.58 12.18 -0.75
C ILE A 7 20.49 10.97 0.19
N VAL A 8 21.46 10.78 1.08
CA VAL A 8 21.44 9.66 2.03
C VAL A 8 20.26 9.79 2.98
N LYS A 9 19.96 10.98 3.49
CA LYS A 9 18.80 11.23 4.35
C LYS A 9 17.48 10.99 3.62
N GLU A 10 17.35 11.42 2.38
CA GLU A 10 16.18 11.20 1.57
C GLU A 10 15.98 9.70 1.29
N THR A 11 17.05 8.99 0.98
CA THR A 11 17.02 7.53 0.76
C THR A 11 16.54 6.79 2.00
N HIS A 12 16.88 7.25 3.21
CA HIS A 12 16.39 6.67 4.47
C HIS A 12 14.93 6.99 4.74
N LYS A 13 14.42 8.14 4.27
CA LYS A 13 13.04 8.56 4.51
C LYS A 13 12.05 7.95 3.54
N GLU A 14 12.48 7.72 2.31
CA GLU A 14 11.61 7.21 1.26
C GLU A 14 11.95 5.76 0.93
N LEU A 15 11.14 4.86 1.48
CA LEU A 15 11.19 3.46 1.06
C LEU A 15 10.62 3.35 -0.36
N PRO A 16 11.08 2.35 -1.15
CA PRO A 16 10.53 2.12 -2.49
C PRO A 16 9.01 2.04 -2.45
N ASN A 17 8.37 2.81 -3.31
CA ASN A 17 6.92 2.84 -3.43
C ASN A 17 6.52 3.36 -4.80
N ASN A 18 5.26 3.15 -5.16
CA ASN A 18 4.68 3.75 -6.36
C ASN A 18 3.22 4.12 -6.04
N ILE A 19 3.04 5.32 -5.53
CA ILE A 19 1.72 5.82 -5.11
C ILE A 19 0.77 5.93 -6.30
N GLU A 20 1.27 6.31 -7.46
CA GLU A 20 0.45 6.40 -8.68
C GLU A 20 -0.13 5.02 -9.06
N ALA A 21 0.69 3.97 -8.98
CA ALA A 21 0.21 2.61 -9.23
C ALA A 21 -0.85 2.21 -8.20
N GLU A 22 -0.65 2.56 -6.92
CA GLU A 22 -1.61 2.28 -5.86
C GLU A 22 -2.95 2.96 -6.11
N GLN A 23 -2.92 4.24 -6.44
CA GLN A 23 -4.12 5.01 -6.76
C GLN A 23 -4.85 4.44 -7.98
N SER A 24 -4.10 4.08 -8.99
CA SER A 24 -4.66 3.54 -10.23
C SER A 24 -5.34 2.18 -10.02
N VAL A 25 -4.72 1.30 -9.24
CA VAL A 25 -5.32 -0.02 -8.94
C VAL A 25 -6.60 0.15 -8.13
N ILE A 26 -6.57 0.94 -7.07
CA ILE A 26 -7.76 1.18 -6.26
C ILE A 26 -8.85 1.85 -7.08
N GLY A 27 -8.50 2.89 -7.85
CA GLY A 27 -9.45 3.57 -8.71
C GLY A 27 -10.09 2.64 -9.72
N SER A 28 -9.31 1.73 -10.29
CA SER A 28 -9.81 0.74 -11.25
C SER A 28 -10.80 -0.23 -10.61
N ILE A 29 -10.54 -0.69 -9.39
CA ILE A 29 -11.46 -1.56 -8.65
C ILE A 29 -12.76 -0.84 -8.34
N LEU A 30 -12.68 0.42 -7.92
CA LEU A 30 -13.88 1.22 -7.60
C LEU A 30 -14.78 1.45 -8.81
N VAL A 31 -14.21 1.50 -10.01
CA VAL A 31 -14.95 1.64 -11.26
C VAL A 31 -15.47 0.28 -11.74
N THR A 32 -14.68 -0.77 -11.57
CA THR A 32 -14.99 -2.12 -12.06
C THR A 32 -14.63 -3.15 -10.99
N ASN A 33 -15.60 -3.47 -10.12
CA ASN A 33 -15.36 -4.39 -9.00
C ASN A 33 -14.89 -5.77 -9.43
N GLU A 34 -15.26 -6.19 -10.64
CA GLU A 34 -14.95 -7.52 -11.17
C GLU A 34 -13.45 -7.79 -11.27
N ILE A 35 -12.63 -6.74 -11.36
CA ILE A 35 -11.18 -6.92 -11.41
C ILE A 35 -10.56 -7.23 -10.06
N PHE A 36 -11.31 -7.06 -8.97
CA PHE A 36 -10.78 -7.28 -7.62
C PHE A 36 -10.19 -8.67 -7.44
N ASP A 37 -10.89 -9.70 -7.91
CA ASP A 37 -10.44 -11.07 -7.71
C ASP A 37 -9.06 -11.32 -8.34
N GLU A 38 -8.82 -10.83 -9.55
CA GLU A 38 -7.53 -10.98 -10.21
C GLU A 38 -6.44 -10.17 -9.49
N VAL A 39 -6.73 -8.95 -9.11
CA VAL A 39 -5.80 -8.10 -8.34
C VAL A 39 -5.44 -8.77 -7.02
N ASN A 40 -6.43 -9.35 -6.34
CA ASN A 40 -6.23 -9.96 -5.03
C ASN A 40 -5.44 -11.28 -5.09
N THR A 41 -5.25 -11.86 -6.26
CA THR A 41 -4.31 -12.98 -6.42
C THR A 41 -2.85 -12.51 -6.39
N ILE A 42 -2.60 -11.23 -6.62
CA ILE A 42 -1.26 -10.65 -6.70
C ILE A 42 -0.90 -9.89 -5.43
N ILE A 43 -1.84 -9.09 -4.92
CA ILE A 43 -1.61 -8.21 -3.76
C ILE A 43 -2.75 -8.34 -2.73
N SER A 44 -2.40 -7.98 -1.49
CA SER A 44 -3.35 -7.80 -0.40
C SER A 44 -3.16 -6.38 0.17
N ASN A 45 -3.98 -6.02 1.16
CA ASN A 45 -3.93 -4.70 1.77
C ASN A 45 -2.54 -4.33 2.32
N ILE A 46 -1.82 -5.29 2.90
CA ILE A 46 -0.51 -5.04 3.51
C ILE A 46 0.57 -4.66 2.49
N ASN A 47 0.36 -4.93 1.20
CA ASN A 47 1.35 -4.64 0.17
C ASN A 47 1.37 -3.16 -0.24
N PHE A 48 0.33 -2.40 0.08
CA PHE A 48 0.29 -0.97 -0.19
C PHE A 48 1.22 -0.22 0.76
N HIS A 49 1.90 0.78 0.23
CA HIS A 49 2.79 1.63 1.02
C HIS A 49 2.01 2.65 1.85
N ASP A 50 1.01 3.28 1.23
CA ASP A 50 0.19 4.29 1.90
C ASP A 50 -0.78 3.61 2.87
N PRO A 51 -0.73 3.93 4.18
CA PRO A 51 -1.65 3.34 5.15
C PRO A 51 -3.13 3.58 4.82
N MET A 52 -3.45 4.69 4.17
CA MET A 52 -4.80 4.98 3.72
C MET A 52 -5.24 3.99 2.64
N HIS A 53 -4.35 3.69 1.70
CA HIS A 53 -4.63 2.72 0.65
C HIS A 53 -4.82 1.31 1.23
N GLN A 54 -4.08 0.96 2.27
CA GLN A 54 -4.26 -0.30 2.98
C GLN A 54 -5.68 -0.41 3.54
N LYS A 55 -6.15 0.64 4.20
CA LYS A 55 -7.50 0.69 4.78
C LYS A 55 -8.59 0.63 3.71
N ILE A 56 -8.41 1.37 2.62
CA ILE A 56 -9.36 1.40 1.52
C ILE A 56 -9.47 0.02 0.87
N PHE A 57 -8.33 -0.62 0.59
CA PHE A 57 -8.32 -1.94 -0.03
C PHE A 57 -8.99 -2.98 0.87
N ASP A 58 -8.72 -2.94 2.16
CA ASP A 58 -9.36 -3.82 3.15
C ASP A 58 -10.87 -3.61 3.20
N ALA A 59 -11.33 -2.36 3.16
CA ALA A 59 -12.75 -2.03 3.13
C ALA A 59 -13.43 -2.54 1.85
N ILE A 60 -12.76 -2.40 0.70
CA ILE A 60 -13.26 -2.92 -0.58
C ILE A 60 -13.41 -4.44 -0.49
N GLU A 61 -12.40 -5.13 0.01
CA GLU A 61 -12.44 -6.59 0.18
C GLU A 61 -13.62 -7.02 1.03
N ASN A 62 -13.80 -6.37 2.17
CA ASN A 62 -14.90 -6.68 3.09
C ASN A 62 -16.27 -6.48 2.42
N MET A 63 -16.44 -5.43 1.66
CA MET A 63 -17.70 -5.17 0.96
C MET A 63 -17.96 -6.20 -0.13
N ILE A 64 -16.97 -6.52 -0.93
CA ILE A 64 -17.10 -7.49 -2.03
C ILE A 64 -17.43 -8.88 -1.48
N TYR A 65 -16.80 -9.29 -0.37
CA TYR A 65 -17.09 -10.57 0.26
C TYR A 65 -18.50 -10.65 0.84
N LYS A 66 -19.08 -9.52 1.21
CA LYS A 66 -20.47 -9.45 1.64
C LYS A 66 -21.46 -9.38 0.47
N GLY A 67 -20.97 -9.45 -0.76
CA GLY A 67 -21.82 -9.32 -1.95
C GLY A 67 -22.27 -7.91 -2.23
N MET A 68 -21.61 -6.92 -1.66
CA MET A 68 -21.97 -5.51 -1.83
C MET A 68 -21.07 -4.86 -2.88
N LEU A 69 -21.62 -3.88 -3.58
CA LEU A 69 -20.84 -3.08 -4.53
C LEU A 69 -19.94 -2.11 -3.77
N ALA A 70 -18.66 -2.12 -4.12
CA ALA A 70 -17.67 -1.20 -3.54
C ALA A 70 -17.43 -0.03 -4.49
N ASN A 71 -17.84 1.16 -4.10
CA ASN A 71 -17.64 2.40 -4.85
C ASN A 71 -17.54 3.58 -3.86
N PRO A 72 -17.23 4.80 -4.31
CA PRO A 72 -17.09 5.93 -3.39
C PRO A 72 -18.31 6.21 -2.55
N ILE A 73 -19.51 5.92 -3.06
CA ILE A 73 -20.76 6.16 -2.32
C ILE A 73 -20.93 5.13 -1.20
N THR A 74 -20.76 3.84 -1.51
CA THR A 74 -20.94 2.76 -0.54
C THR A 74 -19.85 2.77 0.53
N LEU A 75 -18.62 3.12 0.15
CA LEU A 75 -17.51 3.22 1.09
C LEU A 75 -17.59 4.44 2.00
N LYS A 76 -18.34 5.46 1.60
CA LYS A 76 -18.54 6.66 2.43
C LYS A 76 -19.03 6.28 3.84
N ASN A 77 -20.02 5.41 3.92
CA ASN A 77 -20.58 5.00 5.22
C ASN A 77 -19.56 4.19 6.04
N TYR A 78 -18.68 3.47 5.39
CA TYR A 78 -17.65 2.67 6.05
C TYR A 78 -16.66 3.55 6.81
N PHE A 79 -16.39 4.76 6.29
CA PHE A 79 -15.40 5.67 6.85
C PHE A 79 -15.97 6.86 7.60
N GLU A 80 -17.30 6.94 7.79
CA GLU A 80 -17.96 8.08 8.46
C GLU A 80 -17.49 8.29 9.89
N ASN A 81 -17.07 7.23 10.59
CA ASN A 81 -16.67 7.30 11.98
C ASN A 81 -15.16 7.48 12.16
N GLU A 82 -14.39 7.51 11.08
CA GLU A 82 -12.96 7.77 11.17
C GLU A 82 -12.70 9.27 11.21
N LYS A 83 -12.08 9.71 12.31
CA LYS A 83 -11.67 11.10 12.51
C LYS A 83 -10.36 11.39 11.78
N ASP A 84 -10.31 11.11 10.49
CA ASP A 84 -9.14 11.44 9.69
C ASP A 84 -9.31 12.84 9.10
N GLU A 85 -8.23 13.61 9.11
CA GLU A 85 -8.15 14.93 8.50
C GLU A 85 -8.38 14.90 6.99
N LEU A 86 -8.23 13.72 6.38
CA LEU A 86 -8.48 13.49 4.97
C LEU A 86 -9.96 13.20 4.74
N ASN A 87 -10.56 13.95 3.84
CA ASN A 87 -11.90 13.65 3.37
C ASN A 87 -11.84 12.44 2.45
N ILE A 88 -12.00 11.23 3.02
CA ILE A 88 -11.90 9.98 2.30
C ILE A 88 -12.90 9.89 1.14
N PRO A 89 -14.20 10.25 1.31
CA PRO A 89 -15.11 10.20 0.17
C PRO A 89 -14.67 11.04 -1.03
N GLU A 90 -14.17 12.24 -0.79
CA GLU A 90 -13.65 13.09 -1.85
C GLU A 90 -12.42 12.48 -2.50
N TYR A 91 -11.52 11.92 -1.70
CA TYR A 91 -10.34 11.21 -2.19
C TYR A 91 -10.71 10.03 -3.07
N LEU A 92 -11.70 9.23 -2.66
CA LEU A 92 -12.16 8.07 -3.43
C LEU A 92 -12.70 8.48 -4.80
N VAL A 93 -13.47 9.55 -4.86
CA VAL A 93 -13.96 10.09 -6.13
C VAL A 93 -12.78 10.54 -7.01
N LYS A 94 -11.80 11.19 -6.41
CA LYS A 94 -10.62 11.67 -7.13
C LYS A 94 -9.85 10.50 -7.76
N ILE A 95 -9.61 9.42 -7.02
CA ILE A 95 -8.79 8.31 -7.53
C ILE A 95 -9.52 7.45 -8.57
N THR A 96 -10.85 7.52 -8.67
CA THR A 96 -11.56 6.86 -9.77
C THR A 96 -11.13 7.42 -11.13
N LYS A 97 -10.64 8.65 -11.17
CA LYS A 97 -10.13 9.27 -12.39
C LYS A 97 -8.83 8.62 -12.88
N PHE A 98 -8.15 7.90 -12.01
CA PHE A 98 -6.93 7.17 -12.37
C PHE A 98 -7.21 5.73 -12.77
N SER A 99 -8.48 5.36 -12.94
CA SER A 99 -8.85 4.03 -13.40
C SER A 99 -8.25 3.75 -14.78
N THR A 100 -7.88 2.50 -15.01
CA THR A 100 -7.22 2.07 -16.22
C THR A 100 -7.76 0.72 -16.67
N SER A 101 -7.24 0.18 -17.76
CA SER A 101 -7.65 -1.13 -18.26
C SER A 101 -7.33 -2.22 -17.24
N VAL A 102 -8.04 -3.34 -17.34
CA VAL A 102 -7.80 -4.52 -16.48
C VAL A 102 -6.34 -4.97 -16.59
N ARG A 103 -5.83 -5.05 -17.80
CA ARG A 103 -4.44 -5.46 -18.05
C ARG A 103 -3.46 -4.52 -17.36
N GLN A 104 -3.68 -3.21 -17.44
CA GLN A 104 -2.79 -2.23 -16.83
C GLN A 104 -2.89 -2.30 -15.31
N ALA A 105 -4.09 -2.50 -14.76
CA ALA A 105 -4.27 -2.65 -13.32
C ALA A 105 -3.52 -3.88 -12.77
N ILE A 106 -3.50 -4.97 -13.52
CA ILE A 106 -2.73 -6.16 -13.15
C ILE A 106 -1.24 -5.88 -13.16
N GLU A 107 -0.74 -5.18 -14.18
CA GLU A 107 0.68 -4.81 -14.23
C GLU A 107 1.05 -3.88 -13.06
N TYR A 108 0.19 -2.93 -12.74
CA TYR A 108 0.42 -2.04 -11.58
C TYR A 108 0.38 -2.81 -10.25
N SER A 109 -0.46 -3.84 -10.14
CA SER A 109 -0.47 -4.69 -8.95
C SER A 109 0.87 -5.41 -8.76
N LYS A 110 1.49 -5.86 -9.83
CA LYS A 110 2.83 -6.47 -9.78
C LYS A 110 3.88 -5.46 -9.33
N ILE A 111 3.76 -4.21 -9.77
CA ILE A 111 4.66 -3.12 -9.33
C ILE A 111 4.49 -2.88 -7.82
N ILE A 112 3.25 -2.82 -7.34
CA ILE A 112 2.96 -2.64 -5.91
C ILE A 112 3.61 -3.76 -5.11
N TYR A 113 3.46 -5.00 -5.55
CA TYR A 113 4.06 -6.15 -4.87
C TYR A 113 5.59 -6.08 -4.87
N ASP A 114 6.20 -5.72 -6.00
CA ASP A 114 7.65 -5.57 -6.11
C ASP A 114 8.18 -4.51 -5.14
N MET A 115 7.49 -3.38 -5.04
CA MET A 115 7.87 -2.31 -4.10
C MET A 115 7.74 -2.78 -2.65
N TYR A 116 6.70 -3.54 -2.33
CA TYR A 116 6.53 -4.15 -1.01
C TYR A 116 7.70 -5.07 -0.66
N VAL A 117 8.08 -5.97 -1.57
CA VAL A 117 9.20 -6.90 -1.35
C VAL A 117 10.49 -6.12 -1.09
N ARG A 118 10.74 -5.06 -1.86
CA ARG A 118 11.93 -4.21 -1.67
C ARG A 118 11.92 -3.54 -0.30
N ARG A 119 10.77 -3.03 0.15
CA ARG A 119 10.66 -2.44 1.50
C ARG A 119 10.97 -3.46 2.58
N GLU A 120 10.45 -4.68 2.44
CA GLU A 120 10.69 -5.74 3.41
C GLU A 120 12.16 -6.15 3.45
N LEU A 121 12.82 -6.24 2.29
CA LEU A 121 14.26 -6.54 2.21
C LEU A 121 15.09 -5.46 2.91
N ILE A 122 14.75 -4.20 2.73
CA ILE A 122 15.44 -3.09 3.38
C ILE A 122 15.28 -3.18 4.90
N LYS A 123 14.07 -3.42 5.39
CA LYS A 123 13.78 -3.55 6.82
C LYS A 123 14.56 -4.70 7.45
N ILE A 124 14.58 -5.85 6.79
CA ILE A 124 15.33 -7.02 7.25
C ILE A 124 16.82 -6.70 7.28
N SER A 125 17.36 -6.06 6.25
CA SER A 125 18.75 -5.67 6.17
C SER A 125 19.14 -4.70 7.28
N GLU A 126 18.32 -3.71 7.55
CA GLU A 126 18.55 -2.74 8.63
C GLU A 126 18.55 -3.44 9.98
N LYS A 127 17.64 -4.38 10.20
CA LYS A 127 17.59 -5.16 11.43
C LYS A 127 18.87 -6.00 11.61
N ILE A 128 19.35 -6.65 10.55
CA ILE A 128 20.59 -7.43 10.59
C ILE A 128 21.77 -6.53 10.93
N ILE A 129 21.86 -5.35 10.33
CA ILE A 129 22.91 -4.37 10.60
C ILE A 129 22.86 -3.93 12.07
N ASP A 130 21.67 -3.58 12.56
CA ASP A 130 21.49 -3.13 13.94
C ASP A 130 21.85 -4.21 14.94
N ASP A 131 21.41 -5.45 14.71
CA ASP A 131 21.74 -6.58 15.56
C ASP A 131 23.26 -6.83 15.60
N ALA A 132 23.93 -6.69 14.46
CA ALA A 132 25.39 -6.85 14.38
C ALA A 132 26.12 -5.74 15.15
N LYS A 133 25.62 -4.51 15.12
CA LYS A 133 26.22 -3.38 15.83
C LYS A 133 26.06 -3.48 17.34
N GLU A 134 24.95 -4.03 17.81
CA GLU A 134 24.67 -4.17 19.25
C GLU A 134 25.54 -5.24 19.93
N ASN A 135 26.19 -6.10 19.18
CA ASN A 135 27.07 -7.14 19.69
C ASN A 135 26.40 -8.00 20.79
N ASN A 136 25.18 -8.41 20.56
CA ASN A 136 24.34 -9.13 21.50
C ASN A 136 24.41 -10.65 21.32
N LEU A 137 25.59 -11.18 21.03
CA LEU A 137 25.78 -12.62 20.84
C LEU A 137 25.40 -13.43 22.09
N GLU A 138 25.68 -12.90 23.29
CA GLU A 138 25.34 -13.57 24.54
C GLU A 138 23.85 -13.60 24.81
N SER A 139 23.14 -12.49 24.60
CA SER A 139 21.69 -12.44 24.81
C SER A 139 20.93 -13.25 23.75
N ASN A 140 21.44 -13.31 22.53
CA ASN A 140 20.86 -14.13 21.47
C ASN A 140 21.12 -15.62 21.70
N GLY A 141 22.24 -15.98 22.32
CA GLY A 141 22.57 -17.36 22.64
C GLY A 141 21.74 -17.94 23.80
N GLN A 142 21.12 -17.09 24.61
CA GLN A 142 20.28 -17.51 25.74
C GLN A 142 18.80 -17.67 25.35
N ASN A 143 18.44 -17.20 24.21
CA ASN A 143 17.09 -17.29 23.67
C ASN A 143 16.96 -18.46 22.69
#